data_efb7ca89b20696ad9849606c21f2ccf6
#
_entry.id   efb7ca89b20696ad9849606c21f2ccf6
#
_cell.length_a   1.000
_cell.length_b   1.000
_cell.length_c   1.000
_cell.angle_alpha   90.00
_cell.angle_beta   90.00
_cell.angle_gamma   90.00
#
_symmetry.space_group_name_H-M   'P 1'
#
loop_
_entity.id
_entity.type
_entity.pdbx_description
1 polymer ?
#
loop_
_entity_poly.entity_id
_entity_poly.type
_entity_poly.pdbx_seq_one_letter_code
_entity_poly.pdbx_strand_id
1 'polypeptide(L)'
;MVKIGRLSAHVKGVAVMGAAVTEVPFHEPVGTLPGVAVLSFEALVERARGHRVDPHAPMRPDFHHLITVTGGRLVTAVDFTDHLLGQGDWLWVRPRQILQFQADLTVATGTVVLFRSGFLDDATVTAADVHRPAGGCVPVRSDGASRAAELLLNEYGPAGDLPRQVQIEVIRRLLSVVLLHLAHAAGDEYAESTGAPYRRFRDAIEQDFTRTHRVEDYARDLGYSVRTLTRACRQVTGHGAKQVIDERVLLEAKRLLVHTDLTSSAIGARVGISDPTAFTKFFRTRTGQTPTAFRSRARGTLRRP
;
A
#
# COMPACT_ATOMS: atom_id res chain seq x y z
N MET A 1 32.17 -5.79 -23.28
CA MET A 1 31.22 -4.70 -23.34
C MET A 1 29.89 -5.30 -23.80
N VAL A 2 29.07 -5.80 -22.89
CA VAL A 2 27.78 -6.44 -23.18
C VAL A 2 26.68 -5.54 -22.60
N LYS A 3 25.87 -4.96 -23.50
CA LYS A 3 24.69 -4.17 -23.15
C LYS A 3 23.64 -5.08 -22.54
N ILE A 4 23.37 -4.92 -21.24
CA ILE A 4 22.20 -5.52 -20.59
C ILE A 4 21.00 -4.62 -20.90
N GLY A 5 20.18 -5.09 -21.86
CA GLY A 5 18.93 -4.45 -22.21
C GLY A 5 17.92 -4.57 -21.05
N ARG A 6 17.39 -3.43 -20.59
CA ARG A 6 16.23 -3.37 -19.72
C ARG A 6 15.03 -3.95 -20.45
N LEU A 7 14.62 -5.17 -20.10
CA LEU A 7 13.31 -5.69 -20.43
C LEU A 7 12.28 -5.05 -19.46
N SER A 8 11.71 -3.93 -19.88
CA SER A 8 10.47 -3.43 -19.31
C SER A 8 9.35 -4.36 -19.79
N ALA A 9 9.06 -5.41 -19.04
CA ALA A 9 7.89 -6.24 -19.26
C ALA A 9 6.66 -5.45 -18.81
N HIS A 10 6.05 -4.72 -19.72
CA HIS A 10 4.66 -4.29 -19.62
C HIS A 10 3.79 -5.55 -19.67
N VAL A 11 3.52 -6.14 -18.53
CA VAL A 11 2.43 -7.10 -18.40
C VAL A 11 1.16 -6.28 -18.54
N LYS A 12 0.50 -6.41 -19.70
CA LYS A 12 -0.84 -5.81 -19.93
C LYS A 12 -1.76 -6.33 -18.85
N GLY A 13 -2.20 -5.42 -17.96
CA GLY A 13 -3.05 -5.73 -16.84
C GLY A 13 -4.30 -6.48 -17.26
N VAL A 14 -4.43 -7.69 -16.78
CA VAL A 14 -5.73 -8.33 -16.62
C VAL A 14 -6.35 -7.67 -15.40
N ALA A 15 -7.20 -6.69 -15.62
CA ALA A 15 -7.97 -6.05 -14.59
C ALA A 15 -8.83 -7.11 -13.88
N VAL A 16 -8.42 -7.56 -12.70
CA VAL A 16 -9.31 -8.30 -11.81
C VAL A 16 -10.30 -7.29 -11.23
N MET A 17 -11.43 -7.19 -11.92
CA MET A 17 -12.55 -6.34 -11.54
C MET A 17 -13.68 -7.24 -11.10
N GLY A 18 -14.01 -7.24 -9.81
CA GLY A 18 -15.30 -7.76 -9.47
C GLY A 18 -15.58 -8.35 -8.10
N ALA A 19 -14.68 -8.36 -7.16
CA ALA A 19 -15.02 -8.77 -5.79
C ALA A 19 -15.31 -7.56 -4.89
N ALA A 20 -16.31 -7.65 -4.00
CA ALA A 20 -16.51 -6.66 -2.94
C ALA A 20 -15.28 -6.63 -2.08
N VAL A 21 -14.75 -5.44 -1.82
CA VAL A 21 -13.62 -5.35 -0.93
C VAL A 21 -14.09 -5.54 0.49
N THR A 22 -13.52 -6.54 1.12
CA THR A 22 -13.82 -6.88 2.49
C THR A 22 -12.98 -6.03 3.43
N GLU A 23 -13.62 -5.29 4.34
CA GLU A 23 -12.91 -4.64 5.46
C GLU A 23 -12.43 -5.75 6.40
N VAL A 24 -11.12 -5.77 6.67
CA VAL A 24 -10.51 -6.80 7.51
C VAL A 24 -9.91 -6.12 8.74
N PRO A 25 -10.59 -6.19 9.91
CA PRO A 25 -10.02 -5.69 11.15
C PRO A 25 -8.92 -6.64 11.66
N PHE A 26 -7.97 -6.07 12.39
CA PHE A 26 -6.94 -6.88 13.04
C PHE A 26 -7.54 -7.74 14.15
N HIS A 27 -7.49 -9.03 13.97
CA HIS A 27 -7.87 -10.01 15.00
C HIS A 27 -6.60 -10.57 15.64
N GLU A 28 -6.52 -10.51 16.93
CA GLU A 28 -5.43 -11.14 17.68
C GLU A 28 -5.64 -12.65 17.71
N PRO A 29 -4.68 -13.47 17.24
CA PRO A 29 -4.79 -14.92 17.42
C PRO A 29 -4.76 -15.27 18.91
N VAL A 30 -5.58 -16.22 19.32
CA VAL A 30 -5.59 -16.70 20.71
C VAL A 30 -4.21 -17.26 21.05
N GLY A 31 -3.62 -16.75 22.15
CA GLY A 31 -2.31 -17.21 22.62
C GLY A 31 -1.09 -16.52 21.96
N THR A 32 -1.31 -15.61 20.99
CA THR A 32 -0.20 -14.86 20.35
C THR A 32 0.10 -13.53 21.03
N LEU A 33 1.13 -12.83 20.55
CA LEU A 33 1.50 -11.53 21.06
C LEU A 33 0.47 -10.46 20.61
N PRO A 34 0.08 -9.51 21.49
CA PRO A 34 -0.89 -8.49 21.16
C PRO A 34 -0.34 -7.53 20.11
N GLY A 35 -1.18 -7.19 19.13
CA GLY A 35 -0.88 -6.18 18.12
C GLY A 35 0.07 -6.59 17.00
N VAL A 36 0.60 -7.81 17.01
CA VAL A 36 1.48 -8.33 15.96
C VAL A 36 1.19 -9.81 15.69
N ALA A 37 1.30 -10.24 14.42
CA ALA A 37 1.26 -11.64 14.02
C ALA A 37 2.28 -11.89 12.91
N VAL A 38 2.97 -13.02 12.98
CA VAL A 38 3.94 -13.44 11.98
C VAL A 38 3.48 -14.79 11.44
N LEU A 39 3.27 -14.89 10.13
CA LEU A 39 2.62 -16.01 9.48
C LEU A 39 3.41 -16.43 8.22
N SER A 40 3.57 -17.71 7.96
CA SER A 40 3.89 -18.19 6.63
C SER A 40 2.71 -17.95 5.68
N PHE A 41 2.91 -18.05 4.38
CA PHE A 41 1.81 -17.94 3.42
C PHE A 41 0.74 -19.02 3.64
N GLU A 42 1.13 -20.23 4.00
CA GLU A 42 0.20 -21.33 4.33
C GLU A 42 -0.64 -20.97 5.57
N ALA A 43 0.02 -20.52 6.66
CA ALA A 43 -0.67 -20.11 7.87
C ALA A 43 -1.60 -18.88 7.64
N LEU A 44 -1.23 -17.98 6.71
CA LEU A 44 -2.09 -16.88 6.32
C LEU A 44 -3.36 -17.37 5.62
N VAL A 45 -3.26 -18.35 4.72
CA VAL A 45 -4.41 -18.97 4.05
C VAL A 45 -5.33 -19.67 5.04
N GLU A 46 -4.77 -20.45 5.97
CA GLU A 46 -5.54 -21.12 7.02
C GLU A 46 -6.26 -20.12 7.92
N ARG A 47 -5.56 -19.05 8.32
CA ARG A 47 -6.14 -17.98 9.13
C ARG A 47 -7.27 -17.26 8.39
N ALA A 48 -7.09 -16.94 7.12
CA ALA A 48 -8.11 -16.31 6.30
C ALA A 48 -9.37 -17.17 6.22
N ARG A 49 -9.23 -18.49 6.03
CA ARG A 49 -10.35 -19.46 6.06
C ARG A 49 -11.07 -19.45 7.41
N GLY A 50 -10.33 -19.45 8.52
CA GLY A 50 -10.89 -19.40 9.87
C GLY A 50 -11.73 -18.15 10.13
N HIS A 51 -11.39 -17.02 9.51
CA HIS A 51 -12.13 -15.77 9.58
C HIS A 51 -13.12 -15.55 8.42
N ARG A 52 -13.34 -16.55 7.56
CA ARG A 52 -14.18 -16.47 6.36
C ARG A 52 -13.78 -15.33 5.40
N VAL A 53 -12.50 -15.05 5.35
CA VAL A 53 -11.89 -14.08 4.42
C VAL A 53 -11.26 -14.87 3.28
N ASP A 54 -11.63 -14.56 2.04
CA ASP A 54 -10.92 -15.08 0.87
C ASP A 54 -9.68 -14.21 0.61
N PRO A 55 -8.45 -14.74 0.75
CA PRO A 55 -7.24 -13.95 0.51
C PRO A 55 -7.08 -13.54 -0.96
N HIS A 56 -7.78 -14.23 -1.88
CA HIS A 56 -7.78 -13.90 -3.31
C HIS A 56 -8.83 -12.83 -3.67
N ALA A 57 -9.78 -12.55 -2.77
CA ALA A 57 -10.67 -11.42 -2.92
C ALA A 57 -9.97 -10.12 -2.49
N PRO A 58 -10.29 -8.97 -3.14
CA PRO A 58 -9.78 -7.69 -2.70
C PRO A 58 -10.17 -7.41 -1.23
N MET A 59 -9.18 -7.11 -0.39
CA MET A 59 -9.38 -6.82 1.02
C MET A 59 -8.81 -5.46 1.39
N ARG A 60 -9.38 -4.82 2.42
CA ARG A 60 -8.90 -3.57 3.00
C ARG A 60 -8.60 -3.78 4.48
N PRO A 61 -7.37 -4.13 4.84
CA PRO A 61 -6.97 -4.25 6.23
C PRO A 61 -6.87 -2.89 6.93
N ASP A 62 -7.19 -2.85 8.23
CA ASP A 62 -6.96 -1.70 9.10
C ASP A 62 -5.58 -1.75 9.77
N PHE A 63 -4.72 -2.65 9.35
CA PHE A 63 -3.39 -2.92 9.88
C PHE A 63 -2.36 -3.08 8.75
N HIS A 64 -1.08 -3.05 9.10
CA HIS A 64 0.02 -3.18 8.17
C HIS A 64 0.26 -4.64 7.77
N HIS A 65 0.68 -4.85 6.51
CA HIS A 65 1.24 -6.11 6.02
C HIS A 65 2.66 -5.85 5.51
N LEU A 66 3.63 -6.54 6.09
CA LEU A 66 4.95 -6.70 5.48
C LEU A 66 5.02 -8.08 4.85
N ILE A 67 5.12 -8.12 3.54
CA ILE A 67 5.14 -9.35 2.76
C ILE A 67 6.55 -9.54 2.23
N THR A 68 7.17 -10.69 2.49
CA THR A 68 8.45 -11.06 1.88
C THR A 68 8.36 -12.44 1.27
N VAL A 69 9.02 -12.62 0.12
CA VAL A 69 9.12 -13.87 -0.61
C VAL A 69 10.51 -14.47 -0.38
N THR A 70 10.56 -15.70 0.11
CA THR A 70 11.82 -16.45 0.32
C THR A 70 12.07 -17.49 -0.77
N GLY A 71 11.04 -17.83 -1.56
CA GLY A 71 11.16 -18.73 -2.70
C GLY A 71 9.95 -18.65 -3.62
N GLY A 72 10.14 -18.93 -4.89
CA GLY A 72 9.08 -18.81 -5.90
C GLY A 72 8.81 -17.36 -6.32
N ARG A 73 7.58 -17.10 -6.75
CA ARG A 73 7.11 -15.79 -7.18
C ARG A 73 5.67 -15.57 -6.72
N LEU A 74 5.39 -14.39 -6.20
CA LEU A 74 4.06 -13.99 -5.74
C LEU A 74 3.55 -12.82 -6.59
N VAL A 75 2.34 -12.96 -7.14
CA VAL A 75 1.63 -11.87 -7.81
C VAL A 75 0.57 -11.33 -6.87
N THR A 76 0.64 -10.04 -6.61
CA THR A 76 -0.31 -9.34 -5.74
C THR A 76 -0.68 -7.99 -6.33
N ALA A 77 -1.89 -7.51 -6.06
CA ALA A 77 -2.31 -6.17 -6.42
C ALA A 77 -2.45 -5.31 -5.18
N VAL A 78 -1.92 -4.09 -5.22
CA VAL A 78 -2.13 -3.07 -4.20
C VAL A 78 -2.67 -1.80 -4.85
N ASP A 79 -3.84 -1.32 -4.39
CA ASP A 79 -4.49 -0.11 -4.93
C ASP A 79 -4.60 -0.12 -6.46
N PHE A 80 -5.00 -1.24 -7.05
CA PHE A 80 -5.16 -1.45 -8.49
C PHE A 80 -3.85 -1.49 -9.30
N THR A 81 -2.71 -1.62 -8.64
CA THR A 81 -1.40 -1.80 -9.28
C THR A 81 -0.90 -3.21 -8.99
N ASP A 82 -0.56 -3.93 -10.05
CA ASP A 82 -0.01 -5.29 -9.94
C ASP A 82 1.48 -5.24 -9.59
N HIS A 83 1.88 -6.11 -8.67
CA HIS A 83 3.26 -6.29 -8.24
C HIS A 83 3.65 -7.75 -8.37
N LEU A 84 4.79 -8.00 -8.99
CA LEU A 84 5.44 -9.31 -9.03
C LEU A 84 6.59 -9.30 -8.03
N LEU A 85 6.49 -10.12 -6.99
CA LEU A 85 7.51 -10.29 -5.97
C LEU A 85 8.28 -11.56 -6.25
N GLY A 86 9.61 -11.46 -6.27
CA GLY A 86 10.53 -12.59 -6.31
C GLY A 86 11.24 -12.78 -4.98
N GLN A 87 12.13 -13.77 -4.94
CA GLN A 87 12.94 -14.06 -3.76
C GLN A 87 13.73 -12.83 -3.27
N GLY A 88 13.60 -12.50 -2.00
CA GLY A 88 14.25 -11.36 -1.34
C GLY A 88 13.51 -10.04 -1.49
N ASP A 89 12.41 -10.01 -2.22
CA ASP A 89 11.59 -8.81 -2.35
C ASP A 89 10.70 -8.63 -1.11
N TRP A 90 10.53 -7.37 -0.72
CA TRP A 90 9.65 -6.92 0.35
C TRP A 90 8.59 -5.99 -0.20
N LEU A 91 7.35 -6.15 0.27
CA LEU A 91 6.24 -5.26 -0.03
C LEU A 91 5.57 -4.82 1.27
N TRP A 92 5.56 -3.51 1.51
CA TRP A 92 4.90 -2.95 2.69
C TRP A 92 3.56 -2.32 2.31
N VAL A 93 2.47 -3.05 2.60
CA VAL A 93 1.10 -2.58 2.44
C VAL A 93 0.64 -1.91 3.73
N ARG A 94 0.17 -0.67 3.62
CA ARG A 94 -0.26 0.14 4.76
C ARG A 94 -1.76 0.01 5.02
N PRO A 95 -2.23 0.35 6.22
CA PRO A 95 -3.66 0.35 6.52
C PRO A 95 -4.49 1.10 5.48
N ARG A 96 -5.67 0.56 5.18
CA ARG A 96 -6.63 1.08 4.20
C ARG A 96 -6.20 1.00 2.72
N GLN A 97 -5.04 0.49 2.38
CA GLN A 97 -4.75 0.08 1.01
C GLN A 97 -5.57 -1.16 0.66
N ILE A 98 -5.93 -1.28 -0.61
CA ILE A 98 -6.59 -2.49 -1.10
C ILE A 98 -5.50 -3.49 -1.46
N LEU A 99 -5.54 -4.64 -0.81
CA LEU A 99 -4.64 -5.76 -1.07
C LEU A 99 -5.41 -6.92 -1.68
N GLN A 100 -4.84 -7.57 -2.70
CA GLN A 100 -5.37 -8.79 -3.29
C GLN A 100 -4.20 -9.69 -3.69
N PHE A 101 -4.21 -10.93 -3.24
CA PHE A 101 -3.30 -11.94 -3.75
C PHE A 101 -3.90 -12.54 -5.03
N GLN A 102 -3.25 -12.32 -6.16
CA GLN A 102 -3.75 -12.75 -7.48
C GLN A 102 -3.31 -14.17 -7.85
N ALA A 103 -2.24 -14.66 -7.23
CA ALA A 103 -1.78 -16.03 -7.39
C ALA A 103 -2.05 -16.85 -6.12
N ASP A 104 -2.11 -18.17 -6.28
CA ASP A 104 -2.16 -19.08 -5.13
C ASP A 104 -0.90 -18.86 -4.27
N LEU A 105 -1.13 -18.57 -2.99
CA LEU A 105 -0.05 -18.34 -2.02
C LEU A 105 0.83 -19.59 -1.81
N THR A 106 0.34 -20.77 -2.19
CA THR A 106 1.08 -22.03 -2.05
C THR A 106 2.16 -22.25 -3.11
N VAL A 107 2.16 -21.46 -4.20
CA VAL A 107 3.19 -21.53 -5.25
C VAL A 107 4.45 -20.74 -4.91
N ALA A 108 4.42 -19.99 -3.83
CA ALA A 108 5.55 -19.25 -3.30
C ALA A 108 5.75 -19.56 -1.82
N THR A 109 6.97 -19.46 -1.35
CA THR A 109 7.30 -19.48 0.08
C THR A 109 7.64 -18.09 0.56
N GLY A 110 7.19 -17.76 1.75
CA GLY A 110 7.43 -16.42 2.29
C GLY A 110 6.72 -16.20 3.62
N THR A 111 6.86 -14.99 4.10
CA THR A 111 6.33 -14.57 5.40
C THR A 111 5.53 -13.30 5.27
N VAL A 112 4.48 -13.20 6.06
CA VAL A 112 3.73 -11.96 6.25
C VAL A 112 3.78 -11.57 7.71
N VAL A 113 4.25 -10.34 7.99
CA VAL A 113 4.17 -9.75 9.32
C VAL A 113 3.00 -8.78 9.32
N LEU A 114 2.00 -9.07 10.14
CA LEU A 114 0.81 -8.25 10.36
C LEU A 114 0.99 -7.48 11.66
N PHE A 115 0.77 -6.16 11.64
CA PHE A 115 0.89 -5.37 12.87
C PHE A 115 0.02 -4.11 12.85
N ARG A 116 -0.39 -3.67 14.04
CA ARG A 116 -1.03 -2.37 14.25
C ARG A 116 0.02 -1.28 14.42
N SER A 117 -0.25 -0.06 13.94
CA SER A 117 0.66 1.08 14.17
C SER A 117 0.98 1.31 15.65
N GLY A 118 -0.01 1.12 16.54
CA GLY A 118 0.15 1.25 18.00
C GLY A 118 1.00 0.15 18.67
N PHE A 119 1.48 -0.84 17.91
CA PHE A 119 2.46 -1.82 18.42
C PHE A 119 3.87 -1.24 18.48
N LEU A 120 4.18 -0.23 17.66
CA LEU A 120 5.50 0.40 17.56
C LEU A 120 5.65 1.54 18.56
N ASP A 121 6.90 1.90 18.86
CA ASP A 121 7.20 3.14 19.57
C ASP A 121 7.19 4.37 18.65
N ASP A 122 6.99 5.56 19.23
CA ASP A 122 6.87 6.82 18.49
C ASP A 122 8.13 7.17 17.68
N ALA A 123 9.31 6.78 18.15
CA ALA A 123 10.57 7.00 17.46
C ALA A 123 10.61 6.20 16.14
N THR A 124 10.22 4.93 16.18
CA THR A 124 10.10 4.08 14.98
C THR A 124 9.02 4.60 14.06
N VAL A 125 7.84 4.97 14.59
CA VAL A 125 6.73 5.51 13.80
C VAL A 125 7.18 6.73 13.00
N THR A 126 7.95 7.62 13.61
CA THR A 126 8.48 8.82 12.97
C THR A 126 9.59 8.50 11.97
N ALA A 127 10.59 7.72 12.37
CA ALA A 127 11.79 7.47 11.57
C ALA A 127 11.51 6.59 10.34
N ALA A 128 10.60 5.61 10.45
CA ALA A 128 10.20 4.76 9.34
C ALA A 128 8.97 5.30 8.57
N ASP A 129 8.48 6.50 8.90
CA ASP A 129 7.30 7.12 8.28
C ASP A 129 6.12 6.14 8.17
N VAL A 130 5.80 5.49 9.31
CA VAL A 130 4.81 4.41 9.39
C VAL A 130 3.43 4.88 8.95
N HIS A 131 3.08 6.11 9.26
CA HIS A 131 1.81 6.75 8.89
C HIS A 131 1.85 7.38 7.50
N ARG A 132 2.94 7.20 6.75
CA ARG A 132 3.03 7.69 5.38
C ARG A 132 1.78 7.29 4.63
N PRO A 133 1.08 8.27 4.05
CA PRO A 133 -0.12 8.00 3.29
C PRO A 133 0.15 7.02 2.15
N ALA A 134 -0.85 6.23 1.83
CA ALA A 134 -0.79 5.19 0.82
C ALA A 134 -0.60 5.77 -0.59
N GLY A 135 0.64 6.10 -0.93
CA GLY A 135 1.05 6.54 -2.26
C GLY A 135 2.20 5.67 -2.75
N GLY A 136 1.95 4.80 -3.73
CA GLY A 136 2.96 3.98 -4.37
C GLY A 136 3.58 2.92 -3.43
N CYS A 137 2.93 1.79 -3.33
CA CYS A 137 3.55 0.58 -2.79
C CYS A 137 4.53 0.09 -3.85
N VAL A 138 5.81 -0.03 -3.53
CA VAL A 138 6.84 -0.53 -4.46
C VAL A 138 7.58 -1.66 -3.77
N PRO A 139 7.81 -2.79 -4.45
CA PRO A 139 8.68 -3.84 -3.92
C PRO A 139 10.09 -3.31 -3.73
N VAL A 140 10.71 -3.60 -2.60
CA VAL A 140 12.09 -3.22 -2.29
C VAL A 140 12.91 -4.43 -1.85
N ARG A 141 14.23 -4.38 -2.05
CA ARG A 141 15.16 -5.36 -1.51
C ARG A 141 15.98 -4.74 -0.39
N SER A 142 16.13 -5.47 0.69
CA SER A 142 16.97 -5.05 1.80
C SER A 142 17.50 -6.26 2.57
N ASP A 143 18.79 -6.53 2.42
CA ASP A 143 19.47 -7.60 3.17
C ASP A 143 19.42 -7.34 4.68
N GLY A 144 19.46 -6.07 5.09
CA GLY A 144 19.33 -5.70 6.49
C GLY A 144 17.96 -6.04 7.06
N ALA A 145 16.88 -5.75 6.30
CA ALA A 145 15.53 -6.14 6.68
C ALA A 145 15.37 -7.65 6.74
N SER A 146 15.94 -8.39 5.78
CA SER A 146 15.87 -9.85 5.73
C SER A 146 16.55 -10.49 6.94
N ARG A 147 17.77 -10.06 7.30
CA ARG A 147 18.45 -10.55 8.51
C ARG A 147 17.70 -10.22 9.80
N ALA A 148 17.15 -9.02 9.91
CA ALA A 148 16.37 -8.65 11.08
C ALA A 148 15.06 -9.46 11.17
N ALA A 149 14.44 -9.77 10.04
CA ALA A 149 13.24 -10.59 9.98
C ALA A 149 13.50 -12.05 10.35
N GLU A 150 14.65 -12.62 9.99
CA GLU A 150 15.05 -13.97 10.44
C GLU A 150 15.12 -14.05 11.96
N LEU A 151 15.71 -13.04 12.60
CA LEU A 151 15.72 -12.94 14.07
C LEU A 151 14.29 -12.79 14.63
N LEU A 152 13.48 -11.93 14.03
CA LEU A 152 12.09 -11.74 14.44
C LEU A 152 11.28 -13.03 14.34
N LEU A 153 11.46 -13.81 13.27
CA LEU A 153 10.81 -15.10 13.08
C LEU A 153 11.19 -16.12 14.16
N ASN A 154 12.49 -16.18 14.48
CA ASN A 154 13.00 -17.08 15.51
C ASN A 154 12.44 -16.73 16.90
N GLU A 155 12.39 -15.44 17.24
CA GLU A 155 11.88 -14.95 18.53
C GLU A 155 10.34 -15.00 18.64
N TYR A 156 9.63 -14.98 17.50
CA TYR A 156 8.17 -15.05 17.47
C TYR A 156 7.64 -16.48 17.72
N GLY A 157 8.47 -17.50 17.61
CA GLY A 157 8.14 -18.91 17.80
C GLY A 157 7.53 -19.20 19.17
N PRO A 158 7.14 -20.47 19.43
CA PRO A 158 6.60 -20.88 20.73
C PRO A 158 7.57 -20.50 21.82
N ALA A 159 7.03 -19.97 22.90
CA ALA A 159 7.72 -19.30 24.00
C ALA A 159 9.08 -19.94 24.34
N GLY A 160 10.16 -19.24 23.99
CA GLY A 160 11.45 -19.45 24.61
C GLY A 160 11.38 -19.11 26.11
N ASP A 161 12.49 -19.20 26.81
CA ASP A 161 12.60 -18.93 28.27
C ASP A 161 12.29 -17.45 28.67
N LEU A 162 11.87 -16.61 27.71
CA LEU A 162 11.60 -15.19 27.97
C LEU A 162 10.19 -14.96 28.54
N PRO A 163 10.07 -14.17 29.62
CA PRO A 163 8.76 -13.68 30.06
C PRO A 163 8.03 -12.97 28.90
N ARG A 164 6.71 -13.19 28.81
CA ARG A 164 5.87 -12.65 27.71
C ARG A 164 6.07 -11.14 27.46
N GLN A 165 6.24 -10.36 28.52
CA GLN A 165 6.45 -8.90 28.39
C GLN A 165 7.80 -8.58 27.72
N VAL A 166 8.83 -9.35 28.03
CA VAL A 166 10.16 -9.21 27.42
C VAL A 166 10.11 -9.63 25.95
N GLN A 167 9.42 -10.74 25.65
CA GLN A 167 9.23 -11.20 24.27
C GLN A 167 8.52 -10.15 23.40
N ILE A 168 7.47 -9.51 23.92
CA ILE A 168 6.77 -8.42 23.22
C ILE A 168 7.75 -7.28 22.88
N GLU A 169 8.61 -6.90 23.84
CA GLU A 169 9.57 -5.81 23.61
C GLU A 169 10.67 -6.21 22.61
N VAL A 170 11.17 -7.43 22.66
CA VAL A 170 12.14 -7.97 21.69
C VAL A 170 11.53 -7.94 20.27
N ILE A 171 10.33 -8.46 20.10
CA ILE A 171 9.62 -8.46 18.82
C ILE A 171 9.39 -7.03 18.32
N ARG A 172 9.00 -6.10 19.20
CA ARG A 172 8.84 -4.70 18.84
C ARG A 172 10.13 -4.09 18.29
N ARG A 173 11.27 -4.32 18.98
CA ARG A 173 12.57 -3.81 18.55
C ARG A 173 13.03 -4.42 17.23
N LEU A 174 12.87 -5.72 17.04
CA LEU A 174 13.22 -6.38 15.80
C LEU A 174 12.36 -5.90 14.64
N LEU A 175 11.05 -5.75 14.85
CA LEU A 175 10.16 -5.17 13.84
C LEU A 175 10.55 -3.72 13.51
N SER A 176 10.94 -2.93 14.51
CA SER A 176 11.44 -1.56 14.29
C SER A 176 12.66 -1.56 13.38
N VAL A 177 13.62 -2.48 13.60
CA VAL A 177 14.81 -2.61 12.74
C VAL A 177 14.42 -2.97 11.31
N VAL A 178 13.50 -3.94 11.12
CA VAL A 178 12.99 -4.29 9.78
C VAL A 178 12.41 -3.07 9.08
N LEU A 179 11.53 -2.32 9.76
CA LEU A 179 10.85 -1.16 9.19
C LEU A 179 11.82 -0.04 8.82
N LEU A 180 12.82 0.24 9.66
CA LEU A 180 13.84 1.24 9.38
C LEU A 180 14.67 0.88 8.14
N HIS A 181 15.06 -0.39 7.98
CA HIS A 181 15.74 -0.86 6.78
C HIS A 181 14.87 -0.76 5.53
N LEU A 182 13.58 -1.11 5.63
CA LEU A 182 12.66 -1.02 4.49
C LEU A 182 12.37 0.44 4.12
N ALA A 183 12.21 1.31 5.11
CA ALA A 183 12.00 2.73 4.88
C ALA A 183 13.22 3.38 4.21
N HIS A 184 14.45 2.99 4.64
CA HIS A 184 15.69 3.44 4.02
C HIS A 184 15.82 2.92 2.58
N ALA A 185 15.64 1.61 2.35
CA ALA A 185 15.70 1.02 1.01
C ALA A 185 14.66 1.63 0.06
N ALA A 186 13.43 1.81 0.52
CA ALA A 186 12.40 2.53 -0.25
C ALA A 186 12.77 4.00 -0.47
N GLY A 187 13.50 4.62 0.46
CA GLY A 187 14.03 5.97 0.38
C GLY A 187 15.16 6.09 -0.65
N ASP A 188 16.07 5.13 -0.71
CA ASP A 188 17.22 5.15 -1.63
C ASP A 188 16.80 4.90 -3.08
N GLU A 189 15.93 3.91 -3.33
CA GLU A 189 15.36 3.68 -4.65
C GLU A 189 14.54 4.90 -5.14
N TYR A 190 13.95 5.63 -4.20
CA TYR A 190 13.24 6.88 -4.43
C TYR A 190 14.17 8.10 -4.42
N ALA A 191 15.26 8.10 -3.63
CA ALA A 191 16.17 9.24 -3.51
C ALA A 191 17.10 9.40 -4.70
N GLU A 192 17.54 8.31 -5.31
CA GLU A 192 18.34 8.37 -6.55
C GLU A 192 17.51 8.83 -7.74
N SER A 193 16.19 8.61 -7.75
CA SER A 193 15.29 9.03 -8.83
C SER A 193 14.48 10.29 -8.50
N THR A 194 14.35 10.70 -7.23
CA THR A 194 13.39 11.73 -6.81
C THR A 194 14.03 12.85 -6.03
N GLY A 195 14.23 14.00 -6.68
CA GLY A 195 14.67 15.21 -5.99
C GLY A 195 13.74 15.61 -4.82
N ALA A 196 14.29 16.30 -3.80
CA ALA A 196 13.56 16.79 -2.63
C ALA A 196 12.23 17.50 -2.94
N PRO A 197 12.10 18.28 -4.03
CA PRO A 197 10.83 18.92 -4.38
C PRO A 197 9.69 17.95 -4.66
N TYR A 198 9.95 16.81 -5.32
CA TYR A 198 8.90 15.84 -5.58
C TYR A 198 8.41 15.16 -4.30
N ARG A 199 9.33 14.72 -3.41
CA ARG A 199 8.96 14.09 -2.14
C ARG A 199 8.08 14.99 -1.29
N ARG A 200 8.53 16.25 -1.05
CA ARG A 200 7.74 17.23 -0.29
C ARG A 200 6.39 17.51 -0.92
N PHE A 201 6.33 17.58 -2.24
CA PHE A 201 5.08 17.80 -2.97
C PHE A 201 4.11 16.65 -2.81
N ARG A 202 4.59 15.41 -2.95
CA ARG A 202 3.78 14.22 -2.76
C ARG A 202 3.23 14.14 -1.33
N ASP A 203 4.08 14.38 -0.33
CA ASP A 203 3.68 14.32 1.08
C ASP A 203 2.64 15.43 1.39
N ALA A 204 2.79 16.61 0.82
CA ALA A 204 1.80 17.67 0.92
C ALA A 204 0.47 17.32 0.22
N ILE A 205 0.52 16.65 -0.95
CA ILE A 205 -0.70 16.16 -1.62
C ILE A 205 -1.45 15.19 -0.71
N GLU A 206 -0.76 14.26 -0.06
CA GLU A 206 -1.42 13.29 0.82
C GLU A 206 -2.15 13.96 2.00
N GLN A 207 -1.60 15.04 2.53
CA GLN A 207 -2.21 15.80 3.61
C GLN A 207 -3.40 16.65 3.14
N ASP A 208 -3.30 17.25 1.98
CA ASP A 208 -4.16 18.35 1.54
C ASP A 208 -4.98 18.09 0.27
N PHE A 209 -4.96 16.90 -0.32
CA PHE A 209 -5.67 16.62 -1.58
C PHE A 209 -7.20 16.82 -1.49
N THR A 210 -7.78 16.79 -0.30
CA THR A 210 -9.20 17.09 -0.08
C THR A 210 -9.48 18.60 0.01
N ARG A 211 -8.46 19.42 0.32
CA ARG A 211 -8.55 20.87 0.50
C ARG A 211 -8.31 21.63 -0.80
N THR A 212 -7.30 21.23 -1.58
CA THR A 212 -6.95 21.91 -2.82
C THR A 212 -6.42 20.94 -3.87
N HIS A 213 -6.75 21.26 -5.14
CA HIS A 213 -6.24 20.54 -6.32
C HIS A 213 -5.37 21.44 -7.20
N ARG A 214 -4.97 22.62 -6.71
CA ARG A 214 -4.19 23.62 -7.46
C ARG A 214 -2.72 23.47 -7.15
N VAL A 215 -1.91 23.33 -8.18
CA VAL A 215 -0.44 23.22 -8.04
C VAL A 215 0.14 24.46 -7.40
N GLU A 216 -0.45 25.63 -7.67
CA GLU A 216 -0.04 26.93 -7.15
C GLU A 216 -0.08 26.99 -5.62
N ASP A 217 -1.10 26.38 -5.01
CA ASP A 217 -1.26 26.35 -3.56
C ASP A 217 -0.12 25.54 -2.93
N TYR A 218 0.11 24.35 -3.43
CA TYR A 218 1.22 23.51 -2.98
C TYR A 218 2.60 24.17 -3.22
N ALA A 219 2.76 24.83 -4.36
CA ALA A 219 4.00 25.50 -4.69
C ALA A 219 4.30 26.61 -3.68
N ARG A 220 3.30 27.42 -3.33
CA ARG A 220 3.39 28.48 -2.32
C ARG A 220 3.71 27.90 -0.94
N ASP A 221 2.96 26.88 -0.50
CA ASP A 221 3.07 26.31 0.85
C ASP A 221 4.43 25.59 1.05
N LEU A 222 5.00 25.05 -0.03
CA LEU A 222 6.32 24.37 -0.01
C LEU A 222 7.51 25.28 -0.34
N GLY A 223 7.28 26.54 -0.71
CA GLY A 223 8.34 27.46 -1.10
C GLY A 223 9.00 27.12 -2.44
N TYR A 224 8.28 26.46 -3.36
CA TYR A 224 8.76 26.13 -4.70
C TYR A 224 7.99 26.87 -5.78
N SER A 225 8.59 26.99 -6.98
CA SER A 225 7.82 27.42 -8.16
C SER A 225 7.01 26.25 -8.74
N VAL A 226 5.86 26.54 -9.37
CA VAL A 226 5.06 25.55 -10.12
C VAL A 226 5.93 24.81 -11.16
N ARG A 227 6.86 25.54 -11.79
CA ARG A 227 7.80 24.97 -12.77
C ARG A 227 8.73 23.95 -12.12
N THR A 228 9.23 24.24 -10.91
CA THR A 228 10.10 23.32 -10.14
C THR A 228 9.36 22.02 -9.80
N LEU A 229 8.14 22.14 -9.25
CA LEU A 229 7.32 20.96 -8.92
C LEU A 229 6.97 20.15 -10.18
N THR A 230 6.55 20.81 -11.25
CA THR A 230 6.19 20.13 -12.50
C THR A 230 7.39 19.41 -13.13
N ARG A 231 8.58 20.01 -13.09
CA ARG A 231 9.81 19.37 -13.56
C ARG A 231 10.18 18.15 -12.71
N ALA A 232 10.12 18.29 -11.38
CA ALA A 232 10.40 17.21 -10.46
C ALA A 232 9.42 16.03 -10.65
N CYS A 233 8.11 16.30 -10.79
CA CYS A 233 7.12 15.27 -11.09
C CYS A 233 7.42 14.57 -12.41
N ARG A 234 7.73 15.29 -13.48
CA ARG A 234 8.04 14.69 -14.79
C ARG A 234 9.27 13.80 -14.76
N GLN A 235 10.30 14.18 -14.01
CA GLN A 235 11.51 13.38 -13.87
C GLN A 235 11.25 12.03 -13.20
N VAL A 236 10.30 12.01 -12.26
CA VAL A 236 10.01 10.82 -11.45
C VAL A 236 8.91 9.95 -12.03
N THR A 237 7.78 10.58 -12.43
CA THR A 237 6.56 9.88 -12.81
C THR A 237 6.29 9.92 -14.32
N GLY A 238 7.04 10.70 -15.07
CA GLY A 238 6.71 11.03 -16.45
C GLY A 238 5.55 12.03 -16.59
N HIS A 239 4.89 12.40 -15.50
CA HIS A 239 3.68 13.23 -15.49
C HIS A 239 3.91 14.61 -14.88
N GLY A 240 3.06 15.57 -15.22
CA GLY A 240 3.10 16.91 -14.63
C GLY A 240 2.51 16.95 -13.22
N ALA A 241 2.84 17.98 -12.42
CA ALA A 241 2.40 18.13 -11.04
C ALA A 241 0.86 18.04 -10.86
N LYS A 242 0.10 18.67 -11.78
CA LYS A 242 -1.37 18.59 -11.75
C LYS A 242 -1.89 17.17 -11.91
N GLN A 243 -1.26 16.37 -12.77
CA GLN A 243 -1.65 14.99 -12.97
C GLN A 243 -1.39 14.13 -11.73
N VAL A 244 -0.28 14.35 -11.01
CA VAL A 244 0.02 13.66 -9.75
C VAL A 244 -1.04 13.93 -8.69
N ILE A 245 -1.52 15.19 -8.56
CA ILE A 245 -2.64 15.51 -7.67
C ILE A 245 -3.89 14.77 -8.12
N ASP A 246 -4.22 14.83 -9.41
CA ASP A 246 -5.43 14.24 -9.96
C ASP A 246 -5.46 12.71 -9.81
N GLU A 247 -4.32 12.04 -9.94
CA GLU A 247 -4.19 10.60 -9.72
C GLU A 247 -4.48 10.22 -8.27
N ARG A 248 -4.00 11.03 -7.31
CA ARG A 248 -4.30 10.80 -5.89
C ARG A 248 -5.78 10.97 -5.56
N VAL A 249 -6.39 12.05 -6.06
CA VAL A 249 -7.83 12.32 -5.92
C VAL A 249 -8.66 11.19 -6.55
N LEU A 250 -8.27 10.75 -7.75
CA LEU A 250 -8.95 9.67 -8.46
C LEU A 250 -8.85 8.34 -7.70
N LEU A 251 -7.69 8.04 -7.11
CA LEU A 251 -7.50 6.83 -6.31
C LEU A 251 -8.47 6.81 -5.13
N GLU A 252 -8.57 7.90 -4.38
CA GLU A 252 -9.50 7.99 -3.25
C GLU A 252 -10.96 7.90 -3.70
N ALA A 253 -11.32 8.57 -4.79
CA ALA A 253 -12.66 8.47 -5.36
C ALA A 253 -13.01 7.03 -5.74
N LYS A 254 -12.09 6.28 -6.37
CA LYS A 254 -12.27 4.86 -6.70
C LYS A 254 -12.47 4.02 -5.44
N ARG A 255 -11.64 4.24 -4.39
CA ARG A 255 -11.76 3.54 -3.11
C ARG A 255 -13.14 3.76 -2.49
N LEU A 256 -13.58 5.01 -2.39
CA LEU A 256 -14.89 5.35 -1.84
C LEU A 256 -16.06 4.79 -2.68
N LEU A 257 -15.96 4.81 -4.01
CA LEU A 257 -16.98 4.23 -4.89
C LEU A 257 -17.16 2.74 -4.67
N VAL A 258 -16.08 2.02 -4.47
CA VAL A 258 -16.11 0.55 -4.29
C VAL A 258 -16.55 0.17 -2.88
N HIS A 259 -16.11 0.93 -1.87
CA HIS A 259 -16.18 0.52 -0.47
C HIS A 259 -17.28 1.17 0.36
N THR A 260 -17.99 2.16 -0.18
CA THR A 260 -19.04 2.85 0.57
C THR A 260 -20.31 2.98 -0.26
N ASP A 261 -21.45 3.10 0.41
CA ASP A 261 -22.73 3.40 -0.23
C ASP A 261 -22.97 4.90 -0.42
N LEU A 262 -21.93 5.71 -0.20
CA LEU A 262 -22.01 7.16 -0.41
C LEU A 262 -22.42 7.46 -1.85
N THR A 263 -23.27 8.46 -2.04
CA THR A 263 -23.63 8.94 -3.37
C THR A 263 -22.40 9.50 -4.09
N SER A 264 -22.42 9.53 -5.42
CA SER A 264 -21.33 10.14 -6.20
C SER A 264 -21.07 11.60 -5.82
N SER A 265 -22.13 12.34 -5.46
CA SER A 265 -22.03 13.71 -4.97
C SER A 265 -21.29 13.77 -3.61
N ALA A 266 -21.66 12.91 -2.66
CA ALA A 266 -20.99 12.85 -1.35
C ALA A 266 -19.52 12.45 -1.47
N ILE A 267 -19.18 11.55 -2.42
CA ILE A 267 -17.79 11.19 -2.71
C ILE A 267 -17.04 12.37 -3.31
N GLY A 268 -17.66 13.07 -4.28
CA GLY A 268 -17.07 14.29 -4.85
C GLY A 268 -16.71 15.31 -3.76
N ALA A 269 -17.63 15.61 -2.85
CA ALA A 269 -17.37 16.50 -1.73
C ALA A 269 -16.23 16.01 -0.83
N ARG A 270 -16.15 14.70 -0.55
CA ARG A 270 -15.08 14.11 0.29
C ARG A 270 -13.69 14.18 -0.35
N VAL A 271 -13.61 14.15 -1.65
CA VAL A 271 -12.32 14.30 -2.37
C VAL A 271 -12.04 15.74 -2.79
N GLY A 272 -12.79 16.72 -2.29
CA GLY A 272 -12.59 18.15 -2.53
C GLY A 272 -13.20 18.68 -3.84
N ILE A 273 -14.12 17.93 -4.49
CA ILE A 273 -14.86 18.35 -5.68
C ILE A 273 -16.35 18.42 -5.34
N SER A 274 -16.78 19.54 -4.77
CA SER A 274 -18.14 19.70 -4.24
C SER A 274 -19.23 19.76 -5.32
N ASP A 275 -18.90 20.20 -6.55
CA ASP A 275 -19.86 20.21 -7.68
C ASP A 275 -19.99 18.79 -8.26
N PRO A 276 -21.20 18.17 -8.21
CA PRO A 276 -21.42 16.82 -8.73
C PRO A 276 -21.15 16.66 -10.22
N THR A 277 -21.39 17.74 -11.00
CA THR A 277 -21.14 17.73 -12.45
C THR A 277 -19.64 17.76 -12.73
N ALA A 278 -18.89 18.61 -12.02
CA ALA A 278 -17.45 18.67 -12.10
C ALA A 278 -16.81 17.34 -11.67
N PHE A 279 -17.29 16.72 -10.58
CA PHE A 279 -16.81 15.41 -10.15
C PHE A 279 -17.06 14.32 -11.19
N THR A 280 -18.27 14.26 -11.74
CA THR A 280 -18.60 13.28 -12.79
C THR A 280 -17.73 13.46 -14.04
N LYS A 281 -17.51 14.71 -14.47
CA LYS A 281 -16.62 15.05 -15.59
C LYS A 281 -15.17 14.67 -15.28
N PHE A 282 -14.67 15.03 -14.10
CA PHE A 282 -13.33 14.69 -13.62
C PHE A 282 -13.09 13.19 -13.69
N PHE A 283 -14.00 12.42 -13.11
CA PHE A 283 -13.89 10.96 -13.02
C PHE A 283 -13.97 10.32 -14.42
N ARG A 284 -14.95 10.72 -15.25
CA ARG A 284 -15.14 10.17 -16.61
C ARG A 284 -13.96 10.47 -17.52
N THR A 285 -13.41 11.67 -17.47
CA THR A 285 -12.24 12.04 -18.30
C THR A 285 -11.03 11.14 -18.00
N ARG A 286 -10.87 10.66 -16.76
CA ARG A 286 -9.72 9.88 -16.33
C ARG A 286 -9.92 8.37 -16.35
N THR A 287 -11.15 7.91 -16.34
CA THR A 287 -11.48 6.47 -16.29
C THR A 287 -12.23 5.96 -17.51
N GLY A 288 -12.68 6.85 -18.38
CA GLY A 288 -13.55 6.51 -19.52
C GLY A 288 -15.01 6.21 -19.15
N GLN A 289 -15.37 6.23 -17.87
CA GLN A 289 -16.71 5.85 -17.39
C GLN A 289 -17.20 6.77 -16.26
N THR A 290 -18.53 6.81 -16.05
CA THR A 290 -19.10 7.58 -14.94
C THR A 290 -18.81 6.93 -13.59
N PRO A 291 -18.84 7.68 -12.46
CA PRO A 291 -18.69 7.10 -11.12
C PRO A 291 -19.70 5.97 -10.85
N THR A 292 -20.95 6.15 -11.25
CA THR A 292 -22.01 5.13 -11.08
C THR A 292 -21.73 3.88 -11.91
N ALA A 293 -21.33 4.03 -13.18
CA ALA A 293 -20.96 2.90 -14.03
C ALA A 293 -19.75 2.16 -13.47
N PHE A 294 -18.74 2.89 -12.97
CA PHE A 294 -17.58 2.30 -12.29
C PHE A 294 -18.01 1.48 -11.07
N ARG A 295 -18.85 2.04 -10.19
CA ARG A 295 -19.40 1.34 -9.03
C ARG A 295 -20.16 0.09 -9.43
N SER A 296 -21.10 0.20 -10.37
CA SER A 296 -21.91 -0.93 -10.84
C SER A 296 -21.04 -2.02 -11.44
N ARG A 297 -20.04 -1.66 -12.22
CA ARG A 297 -19.07 -2.61 -12.79
C ARG A 297 -18.21 -3.25 -11.71
N ALA A 298 -17.64 -2.47 -10.79
CA ALA A 298 -16.82 -2.96 -9.69
C ALA A 298 -17.62 -3.85 -8.72
N ARG A 299 -18.91 -3.59 -8.54
CA ARG A 299 -19.82 -4.38 -7.69
C ARG A 299 -20.68 -5.39 -8.47
N GLY A 300 -20.95 -5.20 -9.74
CA GLY A 300 -21.86 -6.00 -10.56
C GLY A 300 -21.21 -7.23 -11.18
N THR A 301 -19.90 -7.30 -11.24
CA THR A 301 -19.17 -8.56 -11.42
C THR A 301 -19.32 -9.48 -10.18
N LEU A 302 -19.95 -8.97 -9.11
CA LEU A 302 -20.27 -9.64 -7.84
C LEU A 302 -21.57 -10.45 -7.85
N ARG A 303 -22.38 -10.32 -8.91
CA ARG A 303 -23.69 -10.98 -9.01
C ARG A 303 -23.77 -11.93 -10.23
N ARG A 304 -22.83 -12.83 -10.39
CA ARG A 304 -23.10 -14.04 -11.17
C ARG A 304 -22.84 -15.27 -10.30
N PRO A 305 -23.86 -16.17 -10.21
CA PRO A 305 -23.80 -17.38 -9.43
C PRO A 305 -22.75 -18.34 -9.96
#